data_675890ee93de70aef80e32edc90c14bf
#
_entry.id   675890ee93de70aef80e32edc90c14bf
#
_cell.length_a   1.000
_cell.length_b   1.000
_cell.length_c   1.000
_cell.angle_alpha   90.00
_cell.angle_beta   90.00
_cell.angle_gamma   90.00
#
_symmetry.space_group_name_H-M   'P 1'
#
loop_
_entity.id
_entity.type
_entity.pdbx_description
1 polymer ?
#
loop_
_entity_poly.entity_id
_entity_poly.type
_entity_poly.pdbx_seq_one_letter_code
_entity_poly.pdbx_strand_id
1 'polypeptide(L)'
;NFKITDLAPVACALCYSGSMIILKITNDKDNVYTQLIHLYIGAIIISIIFFILTADGKFNTFSDPSMQFILREWFTNPQKAWPIIIALGFGGSISFVLVFKAYSLASPSIISLFEYSLIIYSIIAGYLIFDETPNARTLVGALLIISAGIYIYLRERVKDQLIVTENPIR
;
A
#
# COMPACT_ATOMS: atom_id res chain seq x y z
N ASN A 1 20.79 11.32 11.68
CA ASN A 1 21.03 11.89 10.33
C ASN A 1 19.88 11.47 9.43
N PHE A 2 19.13 12.46 8.92
CA PHE A 2 18.08 12.24 7.94
C PHE A 2 18.68 11.87 6.60
N LYS A 3 18.23 10.76 6.01
CA LYS A 3 18.67 10.33 4.69
C LYS A 3 17.56 10.57 3.66
N ILE A 4 17.94 10.83 2.42
CA ILE A 4 16.96 10.98 1.32
C ILE A 4 16.10 9.72 1.14
N THR A 5 16.64 8.56 1.45
CA THR A 5 15.93 7.27 1.44
C THR A 5 14.76 7.23 2.43
N ASP A 6 14.78 8.03 3.51
CA ASP A 6 13.72 8.11 4.50
C ASP A 6 12.45 8.78 3.94
N LEU A 7 12.56 9.47 2.78
CA LEU A 7 11.43 10.05 2.04
C LEU A 7 10.72 9.05 1.13
N ALA A 8 11.33 7.92 0.80
CA ALA A 8 10.74 6.94 -0.11
C ALA A 8 9.37 6.42 0.36
N PRO A 9 9.14 6.09 1.66
CA PRO A 9 7.83 5.69 2.14
C PRO A 9 6.76 6.78 1.96
N VAL A 10 7.13 8.05 2.12
CA VAL A 10 6.22 9.19 1.92
C VAL A 10 5.81 9.31 0.46
N ALA A 11 6.77 9.19 -0.47
CA ALA A 11 6.50 9.17 -1.90
C ALA A 11 5.59 7.99 -2.29
N CYS A 12 5.84 6.80 -1.76
CA CYS A 12 4.98 5.63 -1.98
C CYS A 12 3.56 5.87 -1.46
N ALA A 13 3.39 6.47 -0.28
CA ALA A 13 2.09 6.78 0.28
C ALA A 13 1.32 7.80 -0.58
N LEU A 14 2.00 8.82 -1.11
CA LEU A 14 1.40 9.78 -2.04
C LEU A 14 0.96 9.12 -3.36
N CYS A 15 1.78 8.26 -3.95
CA CYS A 15 1.43 7.51 -5.15
C CYS A 15 0.25 6.56 -4.90
N TYR A 16 0.25 5.86 -3.77
CA TYR A 16 -0.83 4.96 -3.39
C TYR A 16 -2.15 5.72 -3.21
N SER A 17 -2.17 6.79 -2.40
CA SER A 17 -3.37 7.59 -2.18
C SER A 17 -3.90 8.22 -3.47
N GLY A 18 -3.00 8.72 -4.33
CA GLY A 18 -3.35 9.22 -5.66
C GLY A 18 -3.99 8.15 -6.54
N SER A 19 -3.45 6.94 -6.56
CA SER A 19 -4.02 5.83 -7.32
C SER A 19 -5.42 5.43 -6.83
N MET A 20 -5.67 5.43 -5.51
CA MET A 20 -6.99 5.13 -4.94
C MET A 20 -8.03 6.21 -5.25
N ILE A 21 -7.62 7.49 -5.30
CA ILE A 21 -8.50 8.59 -5.75
C ILE A 21 -8.86 8.43 -7.23
N ILE A 22 -7.88 8.15 -8.09
CA ILE A 22 -8.10 7.92 -9.53
C ILE A 22 -9.05 6.73 -9.73
N LEU A 23 -8.83 5.64 -9.01
CA LEU A 23 -9.70 4.46 -9.02
C LEU A 23 -11.15 4.85 -8.69
N LYS A 24 -11.36 5.66 -7.67
CA LYS A 24 -12.72 6.12 -7.30
C LYS A 24 -13.35 6.98 -8.39
N ILE A 25 -12.59 7.89 -9.01
CA ILE A 25 -13.07 8.76 -10.08
C ILE A 25 -13.43 7.96 -11.34
N THR A 26 -12.67 6.93 -11.66
CA THR A 26 -12.88 6.09 -12.85
C THR A 26 -13.90 4.98 -12.65
N ASN A 27 -14.34 4.73 -11.42
CA ASN A 27 -15.28 3.66 -11.10
C ASN A 27 -16.63 3.76 -11.82
N ASP A 28 -17.06 4.95 -12.19
CA ASP A 28 -18.31 5.16 -12.95
C ASP A 28 -18.15 4.79 -14.44
N LYS A 29 -16.93 4.71 -14.95
CA LYS A 29 -16.61 4.42 -16.35
C LYS A 29 -16.10 3.00 -16.56
N ASP A 30 -15.30 2.49 -15.63
CA ASP A 30 -14.59 1.23 -15.72
C ASP A 30 -15.00 0.26 -14.62
N ASN A 31 -15.18 -1.01 -14.99
CA ASN A 31 -15.36 -2.07 -14.02
C ASN A 31 -14.08 -2.28 -13.20
N VAL A 32 -14.22 -2.63 -11.92
CA VAL A 32 -13.13 -2.97 -11.01
C VAL A 32 -12.11 -3.95 -11.64
N TYR A 33 -12.56 -4.94 -12.36
CA TYR A 33 -11.67 -5.91 -13.03
C TYR A 33 -10.86 -5.27 -14.16
N THR A 34 -11.43 -4.35 -14.92
CA THR A 34 -10.73 -3.61 -15.97
C THR A 34 -9.61 -2.74 -15.35
N GLN A 35 -9.92 -2.05 -14.26
CA GLN A 35 -8.94 -1.24 -13.52
C GLN A 35 -7.78 -2.09 -12.99
N LEU A 36 -8.08 -3.28 -12.44
CA LEU A 36 -7.08 -4.23 -11.96
C LEU A 36 -6.18 -4.75 -13.09
N ILE A 37 -6.76 -5.08 -14.26
CA ILE A 37 -5.99 -5.53 -15.42
C ILE A 37 -4.98 -4.47 -15.85
N HIS A 38 -5.40 -3.21 -15.94
CA HIS A 38 -4.48 -2.10 -16.29
C HIS A 38 -3.37 -1.92 -15.26
N LEU A 39 -3.69 -2.01 -13.97
CA LEU A 39 -2.71 -1.94 -12.89
C LEU A 39 -1.67 -3.07 -13.01
N TYR A 40 -2.12 -4.31 -13.22
CA TYR A 40 -1.22 -5.45 -13.35
C TYR A 40 -0.37 -5.41 -14.62
N ILE A 41 -0.92 -4.98 -15.75
CA ILE A 41 -0.15 -4.79 -16.98
C ILE A 41 0.96 -3.75 -16.74
N GLY A 42 0.64 -2.61 -16.13
CA GLY A 42 1.63 -1.59 -15.77
C GLY A 42 2.70 -2.13 -14.84
N ALA A 43 2.31 -2.86 -13.79
CA ALA A 43 3.24 -3.47 -12.84
C ALA A 43 4.17 -4.50 -13.51
N ILE A 44 3.64 -5.33 -14.41
CA ILE A 44 4.42 -6.32 -15.17
C ILE A 44 5.45 -5.63 -16.06
N ILE A 45 5.05 -4.59 -16.81
CA ILE A 45 5.95 -3.85 -17.69
C ILE A 45 7.11 -3.23 -16.88
N ILE A 46 6.78 -2.54 -15.78
CA ILE A 46 7.80 -1.93 -14.91
C ILE A 46 8.71 -3.01 -14.31
N SER A 47 8.15 -4.12 -13.87
CA SER A 47 8.93 -5.23 -13.30
C SER A 47 9.87 -5.87 -14.31
N ILE A 48 9.44 -6.04 -15.57
CA ILE A 48 10.28 -6.57 -16.65
C ILE A 48 11.43 -5.58 -16.95
N ILE A 49 11.15 -4.29 -17.06
CA ILE A 49 12.19 -3.27 -17.28
C ILE A 49 13.20 -3.29 -16.14
N PHE A 50 12.73 -3.32 -14.89
CA PHE A 50 13.58 -3.35 -13.73
C PHE A 50 14.41 -4.65 -13.67
N PHE A 51 13.81 -5.79 -13.99
CA PHE A 51 14.49 -7.07 -14.10
C PHE A 51 15.63 -7.03 -15.13
N ILE A 52 15.37 -6.55 -16.34
CA ILE A 52 16.39 -6.47 -17.40
C ILE A 52 17.56 -5.58 -16.97
N LEU A 53 17.30 -4.51 -16.21
CA LEU A 53 18.32 -3.56 -15.79
C LEU A 53 19.13 -4.03 -14.58
N THR A 54 18.52 -4.74 -13.61
CA THR A 54 19.13 -4.95 -12.27
C THR A 54 19.24 -6.39 -11.84
N ALA A 55 18.67 -7.35 -12.57
CA ALA A 55 18.57 -8.75 -12.11
C ALA A 55 19.90 -9.45 -11.90
N ASP A 56 20.95 -9.03 -12.59
CA ASP A 56 22.31 -9.60 -12.49
C ASP A 56 23.15 -9.01 -11.34
N GLY A 57 22.59 -8.10 -10.56
CA GLY A 57 23.27 -7.50 -9.40
C GLY A 57 24.43 -6.55 -9.73
N LYS A 58 24.64 -6.19 -11.00
CA LYS A 58 25.76 -5.31 -11.42
C LYS A 58 25.77 -3.95 -10.72
N PHE A 59 24.61 -3.42 -10.39
CA PHE A 59 24.46 -2.12 -9.75
C PHE A 59 24.52 -2.20 -8.21
N ASN A 60 24.79 -3.37 -7.62
CA ASN A 60 24.88 -3.53 -6.18
C ASN A 60 26.24 -3.05 -5.61
N THR A 61 26.57 -1.79 -5.88
CA THR A 61 27.82 -1.14 -5.44
C THR A 61 27.62 -0.19 -4.26
N PHE A 62 26.38 -0.05 -3.79
CA PHE A 62 26.03 0.87 -2.72
C PHE A 62 26.29 0.28 -1.33
N SER A 63 26.72 1.15 -0.39
CA SER A 63 26.92 0.77 1.01
C SER A 63 25.65 0.83 1.86
N ASP A 64 24.56 1.41 1.34
CA ASP A 64 23.29 1.50 2.03
C ASP A 64 22.52 0.18 1.96
N PRO A 65 22.09 -0.40 3.10
CA PRO A 65 21.40 -1.69 3.14
C PRO A 65 20.12 -1.75 2.30
N SER A 66 19.38 -0.63 2.20
CA SER A 66 18.15 -0.55 1.42
C SER A 66 18.43 -0.65 -0.08
N MET A 67 19.50 0.02 -0.55
CA MET A 67 19.93 -0.06 -1.93
C MET A 67 20.49 -1.45 -2.27
N GLN A 68 21.25 -2.03 -1.36
CA GLN A 68 21.75 -3.42 -1.53
C GLN A 68 20.59 -4.41 -1.65
N PHE A 69 19.53 -4.24 -0.87
CA PHE A 69 18.35 -5.10 -0.95
C PHE A 69 17.64 -5.01 -2.30
N ILE A 70 17.48 -3.79 -2.84
CA ILE A 70 16.77 -3.54 -4.11
C ILE A 70 17.61 -4.01 -5.32
N LEU A 71 18.93 -3.79 -5.28
CA LEU A 71 19.84 -4.02 -6.40
C LEU A 71 20.60 -5.36 -6.31
N ARG A 72 20.26 -6.21 -5.34
CA ARG A 72 20.85 -7.55 -5.24
C ARG A 72 20.45 -8.42 -6.43
N GLU A 73 21.24 -9.43 -6.70
CA GLU A 73 20.91 -10.45 -7.68
C GLU A 73 19.56 -11.11 -7.37
N TRP A 74 18.73 -11.24 -8.40
CA TRP A 74 17.43 -11.90 -8.32
C TRP A 74 17.61 -13.42 -8.48
N PHE A 75 16.76 -14.19 -7.86
CA PHE A 75 16.73 -15.66 -8.00
C PHE A 75 18.00 -16.41 -7.60
N THR A 76 18.75 -15.94 -6.60
CA THR A 76 19.88 -16.68 -6.03
C THR A 76 19.52 -18.09 -5.57
N ASN A 77 18.26 -18.33 -5.19
CA ASN A 77 17.78 -19.65 -4.79
C ASN A 77 16.32 -19.89 -5.24
N PRO A 78 16.08 -20.09 -6.55
CA PRO A 78 14.72 -20.13 -7.11
C PRO A 78 13.87 -21.26 -6.52
N GLN A 79 14.45 -22.42 -6.22
CA GLN A 79 13.69 -23.59 -5.71
C GLN A 79 13.02 -23.30 -4.35
N LYS A 80 13.68 -22.53 -3.47
CA LYS A 80 13.12 -22.15 -2.17
C LYS A 80 12.16 -20.96 -2.29
N ALA A 81 12.34 -20.11 -3.29
CA ALA A 81 11.55 -18.90 -3.47
C ALA A 81 10.17 -19.15 -4.11
N TRP A 82 10.04 -20.14 -5.00
CA TRP A 82 8.80 -20.40 -5.75
C TRP A 82 7.54 -20.56 -4.89
N PRO A 83 7.52 -21.34 -3.80
CA PRO A 83 6.29 -21.47 -3.00
C PRO A 83 5.85 -20.14 -2.40
N ILE A 84 6.81 -19.32 -1.97
CA ILE A 84 6.55 -17.99 -1.39
C ILE A 84 6.03 -17.03 -2.47
N ILE A 85 6.65 -17.03 -3.65
CA ILE A 85 6.21 -16.21 -4.79
C ILE A 85 4.78 -16.54 -5.19
N ILE A 86 4.45 -17.84 -5.29
CA ILE A 86 3.09 -18.29 -5.61
C ILE A 86 2.11 -17.85 -4.52
N ALA A 87 2.43 -18.06 -3.25
CA ALA A 87 1.57 -17.66 -2.14
C ALA A 87 1.33 -16.15 -2.11
N LEU A 88 2.37 -15.34 -2.33
CA LEU A 88 2.27 -13.89 -2.43
C LEU A 88 1.46 -13.44 -3.66
N GLY A 89 1.64 -14.11 -4.80
CA GLY A 89 0.90 -13.82 -6.01
C GLY A 89 -0.60 -14.06 -5.84
N PHE A 90 -1.01 -15.21 -5.31
CA PHE A 90 -2.42 -15.51 -5.03
C PHE A 90 -2.99 -14.61 -3.92
N GLY A 91 -2.31 -14.53 -2.79
CA GLY A 91 -2.76 -13.70 -1.66
C GLY A 91 -2.85 -12.21 -2.03
N GLY A 92 -1.86 -11.70 -2.73
CA GLY A 92 -1.83 -10.33 -3.23
C GLY A 92 -2.96 -10.05 -4.22
N SER A 93 -3.19 -10.95 -5.18
CA SER A 93 -4.26 -10.79 -6.17
C SER A 93 -5.64 -10.73 -5.52
N ILE A 94 -5.92 -11.65 -4.59
CA ILE A 94 -7.19 -11.64 -3.85
C ILE A 94 -7.33 -10.35 -3.04
N SER A 95 -6.28 -9.94 -2.33
CA SER A 95 -6.29 -8.71 -1.53
C SER A 95 -6.57 -7.47 -2.38
N PHE A 96 -5.93 -7.33 -3.53
CA PHE A 96 -6.18 -6.20 -4.43
C PHE A 96 -7.60 -6.19 -4.98
N VAL A 97 -8.16 -7.34 -5.37
CA VAL A 97 -9.57 -7.42 -5.79
C VAL A 97 -10.51 -6.93 -4.69
N LEU A 98 -10.28 -7.37 -3.45
CA LEU A 98 -11.11 -6.97 -2.30
C LEU A 98 -10.98 -5.47 -1.99
N VAL A 99 -9.75 -4.93 -2.00
CA VAL A 99 -9.49 -3.51 -1.75
C VAL A 99 -10.14 -2.65 -2.85
N PHE A 100 -9.92 -2.97 -4.13
CA PHE A 100 -10.52 -2.25 -5.24
C PHE A 100 -12.05 -2.27 -5.19
N LYS A 101 -12.64 -3.42 -4.86
CA LYS A 101 -14.07 -3.54 -4.68
C LYS A 101 -14.58 -2.72 -3.49
N ALA A 102 -13.84 -2.66 -2.39
CA ALA A 102 -14.18 -1.82 -1.25
C ALA A 102 -14.19 -0.34 -1.63
N TYR A 103 -13.15 0.15 -2.33
CA TYR A 103 -13.09 1.54 -2.82
C TYR A 103 -14.17 1.88 -3.84
N SER A 104 -14.65 0.90 -4.62
CA SER A 104 -15.78 1.11 -5.52
C SER A 104 -17.10 1.31 -4.78
N LEU A 105 -17.28 0.68 -3.61
CA LEU A 105 -18.54 0.67 -2.86
C LEU A 105 -18.64 1.79 -1.82
N ALA A 106 -17.50 2.25 -1.27
CA ALA A 106 -17.50 3.23 -0.18
C ALA A 106 -16.57 4.42 -0.48
N SER A 107 -16.65 5.47 0.37
CA SER A 107 -15.75 6.62 0.25
C SER A 107 -14.32 6.24 0.67
N PRO A 108 -13.28 6.84 0.05
CA PRO A 108 -11.89 6.60 0.41
C PRO A 108 -11.60 6.82 1.90
N SER A 109 -12.25 7.78 2.53
CA SER A 109 -12.07 8.08 3.96
C SER A 109 -12.55 6.96 4.88
N ILE A 110 -13.62 6.25 4.50
CA ILE A 110 -14.10 5.08 5.27
C ILE A 110 -13.14 3.92 5.09
N ILE A 111 -12.71 3.64 3.85
CA ILE A 111 -11.83 2.52 3.55
C ILE A 111 -10.46 2.70 4.21
N SER A 112 -9.89 3.91 4.14
CA SER A 112 -8.59 4.20 4.76
C SER A 112 -8.60 3.94 6.27
N LEU A 113 -9.72 4.14 6.95
CA LEU A 113 -9.84 3.81 8.37
C LEU A 113 -9.62 2.31 8.64
N PHE A 114 -10.19 1.45 7.77
CA PHE A 114 -9.95 0.01 7.85
C PHE A 114 -8.52 -0.37 7.46
N GLU A 115 -7.89 0.33 6.53
CA GLU A 115 -6.49 0.11 6.15
C GLU A 115 -5.52 0.40 7.29
N TYR A 116 -5.84 1.28 8.24
CA TYR A 116 -5.00 1.49 9.43
C TYR A 116 -4.91 0.24 10.33
N SER A 117 -5.83 -0.70 10.23
CA SER A 117 -5.72 -1.98 10.91
C SER A 117 -4.47 -2.76 10.45
N LEU A 118 -3.99 -2.52 9.22
CA LEU A 118 -2.76 -3.12 8.71
C LEU A 118 -1.54 -2.76 9.57
N ILE A 119 -1.51 -1.57 10.17
CA ILE A 119 -0.43 -1.16 11.08
C ILE A 119 -0.39 -2.10 12.29
N ILE A 120 -1.54 -2.43 12.84
CA ILE A 120 -1.64 -3.33 14.00
C ILE A 120 -1.19 -4.74 13.60
N TYR A 121 -1.71 -5.25 12.48
CA TYR A 121 -1.33 -6.59 11.98
C TYR A 121 0.15 -6.67 11.61
N SER A 122 0.74 -5.62 11.04
CA SER A 122 2.17 -5.60 10.71
C SER A 122 3.06 -5.61 11.95
N ILE A 123 2.68 -4.94 13.04
CA ILE A 123 3.38 -4.98 14.33
C ILE A 123 3.32 -6.40 14.91
N ILE A 124 2.13 -7.01 14.92
CA ILE A 124 1.95 -8.38 15.42
C ILE A 124 2.76 -9.38 14.58
N ALA A 125 2.71 -9.27 13.27
CA ALA A 125 3.46 -10.15 12.36
C ALA A 125 4.98 -9.95 12.50
N GLY A 126 5.45 -8.71 12.64
CA GLY A 126 6.84 -8.39 12.91
C GLY A 126 7.35 -9.08 14.18
N TYR A 127 6.57 -9.02 15.24
CA TYR A 127 6.89 -9.68 16.50
C TYR A 127 6.88 -11.22 16.38
N LEU A 128 5.82 -11.80 15.78
CA LEU A 128 5.65 -13.26 15.75
C LEU A 128 6.54 -13.98 14.75
N ILE A 129 6.88 -13.33 13.63
CA ILE A 129 7.60 -13.98 12.51
C ILE A 129 9.08 -13.61 12.52
N PHE A 130 9.40 -12.38 12.91
CA PHE A 130 10.75 -11.81 12.81
C PHE A 130 11.39 -11.51 14.18
N ASP A 131 10.71 -11.76 15.30
CA ASP A 131 11.13 -11.39 16.66
C ASP A 131 11.47 -9.88 16.80
N GLU A 132 10.88 -9.04 15.94
CA GLU A 132 11.10 -7.60 15.95
C GLU A 132 10.15 -6.91 16.92
N THR A 133 10.69 -6.22 17.92
CA THR A 133 9.90 -5.38 18.82
C THR A 133 9.88 -3.93 18.34
N PRO A 134 8.69 -3.33 18.15
CA PRO A 134 8.60 -1.94 17.73
C PRO A 134 9.20 -1.04 18.81
N ASN A 135 10.04 -0.10 18.41
CA ASN A 135 10.58 0.90 19.33
C ASN A 135 9.52 1.97 19.68
N ALA A 136 9.74 2.73 20.74
CA ALA A 136 8.80 3.75 21.18
C ALA A 136 8.48 4.80 20.10
N ARG A 137 9.41 5.14 19.22
CA ARG A 137 9.19 6.09 18.12
C ARG A 137 8.22 5.52 17.09
N THR A 138 8.35 4.24 16.77
CA THR A 138 7.42 3.52 15.85
C THR A 138 6.01 3.50 16.42
N LEU A 139 5.86 3.22 17.73
CA LEU A 139 4.55 3.22 18.40
C LEU A 139 3.90 4.60 18.40
N VAL A 140 4.67 5.64 18.72
CA VAL A 140 4.18 7.04 18.68
C VAL A 140 3.78 7.42 17.25
N GLY A 141 4.57 7.07 16.24
CA GLY A 141 4.23 7.32 14.83
C GLY A 141 2.96 6.59 14.41
N ALA A 142 2.79 5.33 14.78
CA ALA A 142 1.57 4.56 14.50
C ALA A 142 0.33 5.19 15.16
N LEU A 143 0.42 5.59 16.43
CA LEU A 143 -0.67 6.27 17.14
C LEU A 143 -1.05 7.59 16.47
N LEU A 144 -0.08 8.40 16.03
CA LEU A 144 -0.33 9.64 15.33
C LEU A 144 -1.07 9.43 14.01
N ILE A 145 -0.65 8.43 13.21
CA ILE A 145 -1.29 8.10 11.94
C ILE A 145 -2.73 7.65 12.16
N ILE A 146 -2.95 6.72 13.08
CA ILE A 146 -4.30 6.20 13.39
C ILE A 146 -5.20 7.33 13.91
N SER A 147 -4.70 8.17 14.82
CA SER A 147 -5.46 9.28 15.39
C SER A 147 -5.85 10.32 14.34
N ALA A 148 -4.92 10.65 13.42
CA ALA A 148 -5.19 11.55 12.31
C ALA A 148 -6.29 10.98 11.37
N GLY A 149 -6.23 9.69 11.07
CA GLY A 149 -7.24 9.03 10.24
C GLY A 149 -8.62 9.01 10.88
N ILE A 150 -8.71 8.69 12.16
CA ILE A 150 -9.97 8.74 12.92
C ILE A 150 -10.53 10.17 12.92
N TYR A 151 -9.68 11.18 13.14
CA TYR A 151 -10.10 12.58 13.12
C TYR A 151 -10.69 12.99 11.77
N ILE A 152 -10.03 12.64 10.67
CA ILE A 152 -10.51 12.93 9.31
C ILE A 152 -11.88 12.28 9.08
N TYR A 153 -12.02 11.00 9.42
CA TYR A 153 -13.28 10.26 9.29
C TYR A 153 -14.43 10.90 10.07
N LEU A 154 -14.20 11.25 11.34
CA LEU A 154 -15.22 11.88 12.19
C LEU A 154 -15.65 13.24 11.63
N ARG A 155 -14.70 14.02 11.14
CA ARG A 155 -14.97 15.34 10.55
C ARG A 155 -15.79 15.23 9.26
N GLU A 156 -15.50 14.25 8.42
CA GLU A 156 -16.22 14.02 7.17
C GLU A 156 -17.66 13.58 7.45
N ARG A 157 -17.85 12.66 8.37
CA ARG A 157 -19.17 12.19 8.80
C ARG A 157 -20.08 13.33 9.30
N VAL A 158 -19.53 14.28 10.05
CA VAL A 158 -20.28 15.45 10.52
C VAL A 158 -20.69 16.34 9.35
N LYS A 159 -19.83 16.54 8.35
CA LYS A 159 -20.14 17.30 7.15
C LYS A 159 -21.29 16.70 6.35
N ASP A 160 -21.26 15.38 6.14
CA ASP A 160 -22.31 14.69 5.40
C ASP A 160 -23.68 14.81 6.10
N GLN A 161 -23.71 14.75 7.43
CA GLN A 161 -24.94 14.96 8.21
C GLN A 161 -25.51 16.38 8.08
N LEU A 162 -24.65 17.39 8.07
CA LEU A 162 -25.08 18.79 7.91
C LEU A 162 -25.71 19.04 6.53
N ILE A 163 -25.14 18.48 5.46
CA ILE A 163 -25.67 18.61 4.09
C ILE A 163 -27.04 17.95 3.96
N VAL A 164 -27.25 16.80 4.58
CA VAL A 164 -28.55 16.10 4.57
C VAL A 164 -29.62 16.88 5.35
N THR A 165 -29.22 17.58 6.40
CA THR A 165 -30.14 18.38 7.23
C THR A 165 -30.53 19.70 6.57
N GLU A 166 -29.63 20.31 5.78
CA GLU A 166 -29.89 21.57 5.06
C GLU A 166 -30.76 21.40 3.81
N ASN A 167 -30.83 20.21 3.22
CA ASN A 167 -31.67 19.88 2.08
C ASN A 167 -32.68 18.78 2.42
N PRO A 168 -33.72 19.03 3.24
CA PRO A 168 -34.77 18.05 3.45
C PRO A 168 -35.51 17.87 2.12
N ILE A 169 -35.54 16.60 1.66
CA ILE A 169 -36.27 16.21 0.44
C ILE A 169 -37.75 16.66 0.60
N ARG A 170 -38.18 17.59 -0.24
CA ARG A 170 -39.59 17.95 -0.42
C ARG A 170 -40.28 16.98 -1.36
#